data_a7f989574c9c2d0265a7be837fefbb55
#
_entry.id   a7f989574c9c2d0265a7be837fefbb55
#
_cell.length_a   1.000
_cell.length_b   1.000
_cell.length_c   1.000
_cell.angle_alpha   90.00
_cell.angle_beta   90.00
_cell.angle_gamma   90.00
#
_symmetry.space_group_name_H-M   'P 1'
#
loop_
_entity.id
_entity.type
_entity.pdbx_description
1 polymer ?
#
loop_
_entity_poly.entity_id
_entity_poly.type
_entity_poly.pdbx_seq_one_letter_code
_entity_poly.pdbx_strand_id
1 'polypeptide(L)'
;MWSGCASLMQEEIQLPMSQEDTASQWEEAETTPYGKYPELVTYTLGKMTGANNSNMPEGDTYENNVYTRYLKDLLNIQNEDAFEATESQYSTNVTMAIASNKLPDVMVVDDYEDLVLLVEGDQIADLTEVYENCASETIKEIYNSYGDSIFNNVMFDGKLMAIPETNISDGPNLLWLRKDWLDALGLPEPKTLEDVETIVKAFVEKHPGTAAGETTGLICNTTLTGEKGYSYEYLVDIVFSNFGAYPKHWIKNDKGEVVYGSVQPEVKNALKLLNRWYNQGILDRDFLLRTSSNLIELVVQEKCGAFFGPWWAPNNPLCNAMQENPAAEWKPYLISTDGSGITTYCSQNPGYKYVVVRKGYKHPELVVKQLSALFDYAMNDLTDTMEMEQYFQQNVDPTARPLAINVDYNNALMRCYEGIQDVMAGKRSEDTLTLVERAYYQSCKLYMESPELTGVDEWAAYS
;
A
#
# COMPACT_ATOMS: atom_id res chain seq x y z
N MET A 1 -41.31 -48.12 -33.84
CA MET A 1 -41.99 -47.49 -32.67
C MET A 1 -40.96 -46.63 -31.98
N TRP A 2 -41.07 -45.35 -32.21
CA TRP A 2 -40.21 -44.34 -31.61
C TRP A 2 -40.97 -43.77 -30.42
N SER A 3 -40.35 -43.81 -29.25
CA SER A 3 -40.84 -43.09 -28.06
C SER A 3 -39.81 -42.05 -27.69
N GLY A 4 -40.08 -40.81 -28.03
CA GLY A 4 -39.33 -39.66 -27.62
C GLY A 4 -39.80 -39.17 -26.24
N CYS A 5 -38.94 -39.22 -25.23
CA CYS A 5 -39.11 -38.45 -24.00
C CYS A 5 -38.65 -37.01 -24.22
N ALA A 6 -39.59 -36.11 -24.37
CA ALA A 6 -39.34 -34.69 -24.24
C ALA A 6 -39.21 -34.35 -22.75
N SER A 7 -38.02 -33.96 -22.32
CA SER A 7 -37.77 -33.34 -21.03
C SER A 7 -38.33 -31.90 -21.09
N LEU A 8 -39.43 -31.66 -20.41
CA LEU A 8 -39.95 -30.31 -20.13
C LEU A 8 -39.01 -29.69 -19.08
N MET A 9 -38.17 -28.77 -19.51
CA MET A 9 -37.57 -27.78 -18.57
C MET A 9 -38.73 -26.94 -18.02
N GLN A 10 -39.03 -27.11 -16.74
CA GLN A 10 -39.85 -26.18 -16.01
C GLN A 10 -39.00 -24.91 -15.83
N GLU A 11 -39.31 -23.84 -16.57
CA GLU A 11 -38.94 -22.50 -16.16
C GLU A 11 -39.66 -22.25 -14.83
N GLU A 12 -38.90 -22.10 -13.75
CA GLU A 12 -39.41 -21.58 -12.50
C GLU A 12 -39.89 -20.15 -12.76
N ILE A 13 -41.20 -19.98 -12.81
CA ILE A 13 -41.85 -18.66 -12.84
C ILE A 13 -41.54 -18.04 -11.47
N GLN A 14 -40.52 -17.17 -11.37
CA GLN A 14 -40.36 -16.31 -10.20
C GLN A 14 -41.59 -15.44 -10.08
N LEU A 15 -42.41 -15.71 -9.08
CA LEU A 15 -43.48 -14.81 -8.71
C LEU A 15 -42.92 -13.44 -8.30
N PRO A 16 -43.53 -12.33 -8.68
CA PRO A 16 -43.11 -11.02 -8.20
C PRO A 16 -43.11 -11.00 -6.68
N MET A 17 -41.99 -10.57 -6.09
CA MET A 17 -41.83 -10.48 -4.65
C MET A 17 -42.90 -9.55 -4.03
N SER A 18 -43.34 -9.85 -2.82
CA SER A 18 -44.26 -8.98 -2.10
C SER A 18 -43.55 -7.66 -1.69
N GLN A 19 -44.33 -6.60 -1.46
CA GLN A 19 -43.75 -5.33 -0.95
C GLN A 19 -43.10 -5.48 0.42
N GLU A 20 -43.56 -6.41 1.24
CA GLU A 20 -42.95 -6.74 2.55
C GLU A 20 -41.58 -7.44 2.39
N ASP A 21 -41.49 -8.36 1.42
CA ASP A 21 -40.20 -9.04 1.13
C ASP A 21 -39.16 -8.04 0.60
N THR A 22 -39.59 -7.10 -0.24
CA THR A 22 -38.66 -6.05 -0.76
C THR A 22 -38.23 -5.10 0.35
N ALA A 23 -39.12 -4.69 1.27
CA ALA A 23 -38.77 -3.83 2.41
C ALA A 23 -37.78 -4.52 3.35
N SER A 24 -37.94 -5.82 3.62
CA SER A 24 -37.02 -6.62 4.43
C SER A 24 -35.66 -6.75 3.79
N GLN A 25 -35.59 -6.86 2.45
CA GLN A 25 -34.30 -6.90 1.74
C GLN A 25 -33.55 -5.56 1.78
N TRP A 26 -34.26 -4.43 1.70
CA TRP A 26 -33.67 -3.12 1.88
C TRP A 26 -33.08 -2.96 3.30
N GLU A 27 -33.84 -3.35 4.33
CA GLU A 27 -33.38 -3.30 5.72
C GLU A 27 -32.13 -4.17 5.92
N GLU A 28 -32.10 -5.40 5.38
CA GLU A 28 -30.92 -6.27 5.42
C GLU A 28 -29.73 -5.64 4.68
N ALA A 29 -29.97 -5.06 3.49
CA ALA A 29 -28.93 -4.40 2.71
C ALA A 29 -28.35 -3.18 3.44
N GLU A 30 -29.16 -2.39 4.13
CA GLU A 30 -28.74 -1.17 4.82
C GLU A 30 -28.11 -1.43 6.20
N THR A 31 -28.31 -2.64 6.79
CA THR A 31 -27.90 -2.92 8.18
C THR A 31 -27.00 -4.12 8.35
N THR A 32 -26.52 -4.74 7.27
CA THR A 32 -25.61 -5.89 7.35
C THR A 32 -24.42 -5.76 6.39
N PRO A 33 -23.28 -6.39 6.68
CA PRO A 33 -22.07 -6.30 5.85
C PRO A 33 -22.28 -6.78 4.40
N TYR A 34 -23.05 -7.85 4.21
CA TYR A 34 -23.17 -8.56 2.93
C TYR A 34 -24.60 -8.58 2.36
N GLY A 35 -25.58 -7.94 3.00
CA GLY A 35 -26.93 -7.83 2.47
C GLY A 35 -26.95 -7.21 1.07
N LYS A 36 -27.51 -7.92 0.09
CA LYS A 36 -27.57 -7.46 -1.30
C LYS A 36 -28.72 -6.49 -1.50
N TYR A 37 -28.47 -5.36 -2.14
CA TYR A 37 -29.54 -4.44 -2.50
C TYR A 37 -30.51 -5.09 -3.49
N PRO A 38 -31.82 -4.95 -3.29
CA PRO A 38 -32.83 -5.54 -4.19
C PRO A 38 -32.83 -4.90 -5.59
N GLU A 39 -32.35 -3.66 -5.69
CA GLU A 39 -32.17 -2.92 -6.94
C GLU A 39 -30.72 -2.44 -7.06
N LEU A 40 -30.27 -2.15 -8.30
CA LEU A 40 -28.93 -1.63 -8.52
C LEU A 40 -28.78 -0.25 -7.88
N VAL A 41 -27.87 -0.13 -6.93
CA VAL A 41 -27.50 1.16 -6.31
C VAL A 41 -26.27 1.70 -7.01
N THR A 42 -26.42 2.86 -7.67
CA THR A 42 -25.30 3.60 -8.25
C THR A 42 -24.87 4.74 -7.34
N TYR A 43 -23.57 5.06 -7.38
CA TYR A 43 -23.01 6.20 -6.64
C TYR A 43 -21.94 6.88 -7.47
N THR A 44 -21.88 8.20 -7.40
CA THR A 44 -20.81 8.97 -8.03
C THR A 44 -19.54 8.91 -7.20
N LEU A 45 -18.39 8.66 -7.86
CA LEU A 45 -17.10 8.46 -7.21
C LEU A 45 -16.07 9.50 -7.69
N GLY A 46 -15.39 10.15 -6.75
CA GLY A 46 -14.12 10.80 -7.05
C GLY A 46 -13.02 9.74 -7.11
N LYS A 47 -12.66 9.31 -8.32
CA LYS A 47 -11.76 8.16 -8.52
C LYS A 47 -10.30 8.57 -8.49
N MET A 48 -9.58 8.10 -7.45
CA MET A 48 -8.12 8.18 -7.41
C MET A 48 -7.54 7.04 -8.25
N THR A 49 -6.68 7.39 -9.21
CA THR A 49 -5.98 6.45 -10.09
C THR A 49 -4.47 6.43 -9.78
N GLY A 50 -3.72 5.49 -10.33
CA GLY A 50 -2.29 5.33 -10.08
C GLY A 50 -1.43 5.45 -11.32
N ALA A 51 -0.12 5.54 -11.13
CA ALA A 51 0.87 5.56 -12.21
C ALA A 51 0.95 4.22 -12.98
N ASN A 52 0.43 3.15 -12.38
CA ASN A 52 0.40 1.78 -12.93
C ASN A 52 -0.86 1.45 -13.76
N ASN A 53 -1.61 2.46 -14.20
CA ASN A 53 -2.85 2.29 -14.99
C ASN A 53 -2.65 1.43 -16.25
N SER A 54 -1.46 1.47 -16.86
CA SER A 54 -1.11 0.67 -18.04
C SER A 54 -1.08 -0.83 -17.78
N ASN A 55 -1.05 -1.26 -16.51
CA ASN A 55 -1.06 -2.67 -16.12
C ASN A 55 -2.48 -3.24 -16.03
N MET A 56 -3.52 -2.40 -16.17
CA MET A 56 -4.91 -2.86 -16.19
C MET A 56 -5.11 -3.87 -17.34
N PRO A 57 -5.77 -5.00 -17.10
CA PRO A 57 -6.08 -5.97 -18.15
C PRO A 57 -6.83 -5.34 -19.32
N GLU A 58 -6.59 -5.85 -20.54
CA GLU A 58 -7.21 -5.31 -21.77
C GLU A 58 -8.74 -5.38 -21.70
N GLY A 59 -9.39 -4.23 -21.88
CA GLY A 59 -10.84 -4.09 -21.86
C GLY A 59 -11.42 -3.71 -20.50
N ASP A 60 -10.61 -3.74 -19.43
CA ASP A 60 -11.04 -3.30 -18.12
C ASP A 60 -10.85 -1.77 -17.95
N THR A 61 -11.73 -1.19 -17.14
CA THR A 61 -11.74 0.23 -16.76
C THR A 61 -11.93 0.37 -15.26
N TYR A 62 -11.85 1.59 -14.72
CA TYR A 62 -12.12 1.81 -13.29
C TYR A 62 -13.59 1.57 -12.90
N GLU A 63 -14.51 1.72 -13.84
CA GLU A 63 -15.94 1.42 -13.62
C GLU A 63 -16.31 -0.04 -13.95
N ASN A 64 -15.46 -0.76 -14.69
CA ASN A 64 -15.70 -2.14 -15.08
C ASN A 64 -14.40 -2.95 -15.05
N ASN A 65 -14.14 -3.58 -13.92
CA ASN A 65 -13.00 -4.45 -13.67
C ASN A 65 -13.40 -5.58 -12.72
N VAL A 66 -12.47 -6.44 -12.34
CA VAL A 66 -12.78 -7.60 -11.48
C VAL A 66 -13.44 -7.18 -10.16
N TYR A 67 -12.99 -6.09 -9.53
CA TYR A 67 -13.52 -5.64 -8.24
C TYR A 67 -14.92 -5.05 -8.37
N THR A 68 -15.16 -4.23 -9.38
CA THR A 68 -16.49 -3.61 -9.61
C THR A 68 -17.52 -4.66 -10.03
N ARG A 69 -17.12 -5.65 -10.86
CA ARG A 69 -17.97 -6.81 -11.20
C ARG A 69 -18.32 -7.63 -9.95
N TYR A 70 -17.32 -7.93 -9.10
CA TYR A 70 -17.53 -8.67 -7.86
C TYR A 70 -18.47 -7.93 -6.90
N LEU A 71 -18.28 -6.63 -6.69
CA LEU A 71 -19.17 -5.81 -5.86
C LEU A 71 -20.60 -5.75 -6.41
N LYS A 72 -20.74 -5.69 -7.72
CA LYS A 72 -22.06 -5.73 -8.37
C LYS A 72 -22.76 -7.07 -8.17
N ASP A 73 -22.02 -8.17 -8.31
CA ASP A 73 -22.58 -9.51 -8.15
C ASP A 73 -22.92 -9.80 -6.68
N LEU A 74 -22.09 -9.40 -5.73
CA LEU A 74 -22.31 -9.63 -4.31
C LEU A 74 -23.33 -8.67 -3.72
N LEU A 75 -23.18 -7.36 -3.94
CA LEU A 75 -23.92 -6.31 -3.25
C LEU A 75 -24.96 -5.58 -4.11
N ASN A 76 -24.89 -5.73 -5.44
CA ASN A 76 -25.68 -4.97 -6.42
C ASN A 76 -25.41 -3.46 -6.39
N ILE A 77 -24.12 -3.07 -6.34
CA ILE A 77 -23.64 -1.68 -6.38
C ILE A 77 -22.78 -1.41 -7.60
N GLN A 78 -22.74 -0.16 -8.07
CA GLN A 78 -21.94 0.27 -9.21
C GLN A 78 -21.48 1.71 -9.02
N ASN A 79 -20.17 1.98 -9.19
CA ASN A 79 -19.64 3.34 -9.27
C ASN A 79 -19.83 3.95 -10.66
N GLU A 80 -20.04 5.26 -10.66
CA GLU A 80 -19.97 6.14 -11.83
C GLU A 80 -18.94 7.22 -11.50
N ASP A 81 -17.81 7.25 -12.24
CA ASP A 81 -16.69 8.10 -11.86
C ASP A 81 -16.96 9.55 -12.27
N ALA A 82 -17.21 10.43 -11.29
CA ALA A 82 -17.40 11.86 -11.51
C ALA A 82 -16.13 12.52 -12.07
N PHE A 83 -14.98 11.99 -11.68
CA PHE A 83 -13.67 12.29 -12.25
C PHE A 83 -12.69 11.17 -11.95
N GLU A 84 -11.70 10.98 -12.83
CA GLU A 84 -10.54 10.11 -12.67
C GLU A 84 -9.27 10.95 -12.70
N ALA A 85 -8.40 10.81 -11.70
CA ALA A 85 -7.15 11.58 -11.66
C ALA A 85 -6.09 10.89 -10.76
N THR A 86 -4.82 11.20 -11.02
CA THR A 86 -3.68 10.74 -10.20
C THR A 86 -3.09 11.89 -9.41
N GLU A 87 -2.48 11.57 -8.27
CA GLU A 87 -1.59 12.44 -7.50
C GLU A 87 -2.09 13.90 -7.36
N SER A 88 -1.26 14.88 -7.74
CA SER A 88 -1.56 16.30 -7.57
C SER A 88 -2.82 16.76 -8.33
N GLN A 89 -3.17 16.12 -9.45
CA GLN A 89 -4.41 16.43 -10.15
C GLN A 89 -5.62 15.94 -9.37
N TYR A 90 -5.51 14.79 -8.70
CA TYR A 90 -6.56 14.27 -7.83
C TYR A 90 -6.83 15.23 -6.66
N SER A 91 -5.78 15.59 -5.90
CA SER A 91 -5.89 16.54 -4.78
C SER A 91 -6.45 17.89 -5.23
N THR A 92 -6.08 18.37 -6.44
CA THR A 92 -6.69 19.57 -7.03
C THR A 92 -8.19 19.42 -7.26
N ASN A 93 -8.64 18.28 -7.80
CA ASN A 93 -10.05 18.00 -8.04
C ASN A 93 -10.84 17.91 -6.72
N VAL A 94 -10.27 17.29 -5.69
CA VAL A 94 -10.86 17.22 -4.34
C VAL A 94 -11.05 18.62 -3.76
N THR A 95 -10.01 19.44 -3.75
CA THR A 95 -10.07 20.82 -3.25
C THR A 95 -11.11 21.66 -4.01
N MET A 96 -11.20 21.50 -5.35
CA MET A 96 -12.22 22.16 -6.16
C MET A 96 -13.65 21.69 -5.83
N ALA A 97 -13.85 20.40 -5.59
CA ALA A 97 -15.14 19.84 -5.21
C ALA A 97 -15.60 20.40 -3.85
N ILE A 98 -14.70 20.47 -2.88
CA ILE A 98 -14.93 21.06 -1.55
C ILE A 98 -15.31 22.55 -1.68
N ALA A 99 -14.46 23.32 -2.35
CA ALA A 99 -14.65 24.77 -2.47
C ALA A 99 -15.95 25.16 -3.22
N SER A 100 -16.36 24.34 -4.18
CA SER A 100 -17.61 24.55 -4.94
C SER A 100 -18.86 23.94 -4.31
N ASN A 101 -18.69 23.19 -3.23
CA ASN A 101 -19.76 22.38 -2.59
C ASN A 101 -20.45 21.44 -3.60
N LYS A 102 -19.65 20.81 -4.49
CA LYS A 102 -20.11 19.85 -5.51
C LYS A 102 -19.35 18.55 -5.34
N LEU A 103 -19.57 17.89 -4.22
CA LEU A 103 -18.93 16.62 -3.91
C LEU A 103 -19.59 15.49 -4.71
N PRO A 104 -18.82 14.52 -5.23
CA PRO A 104 -19.34 13.21 -5.59
C PRO A 104 -19.96 12.55 -4.35
N ASP A 105 -20.74 11.50 -4.54
CA ASP A 105 -21.36 10.79 -3.41
C ASP A 105 -20.31 10.20 -2.47
N VAL A 106 -19.22 9.68 -3.06
CA VAL A 106 -18.08 9.10 -2.34
C VAL A 106 -16.78 9.63 -2.93
N MET A 107 -15.79 9.91 -2.09
CA MET A 107 -14.42 10.20 -2.51
C MET A 107 -13.43 9.84 -1.42
N VAL A 108 -12.16 9.71 -1.80
CA VAL A 108 -11.03 9.58 -0.89
C VAL A 108 -10.40 10.95 -0.69
N VAL A 109 -10.13 11.32 0.55
CA VAL A 109 -9.40 12.55 0.90
C VAL A 109 -8.05 12.14 1.46
N ASP A 110 -6.96 12.68 0.94
CA ASP A 110 -5.57 12.37 1.32
C ASP A 110 -4.87 13.51 2.06
N ASP A 111 -5.60 14.55 2.38
CA ASP A 111 -5.17 15.67 3.21
C ASP A 111 -6.10 15.83 4.42
N TYR A 112 -5.51 15.90 5.62
CA TYR A 112 -6.27 16.06 6.86
C TYR A 112 -6.97 17.42 6.96
N GLU A 113 -6.37 18.49 6.42
CA GLU A 113 -6.98 19.81 6.41
C GLU A 113 -8.25 19.83 5.55
N ASP A 114 -8.25 19.13 4.41
CA ASP A 114 -9.43 18.96 3.57
C ASP A 114 -10.53 18.18 4.29
N LEU A 115 -10.20 17.14 5.07
CA LEU A 115 -11.16 16.44 5.91
C LEU A 115 -11.79 17.37 6.96
N VAL A 116 -10.97 18.19 7.64
CA VAL A 116 -11.44 19.17 8.62
C VAL A 116 -12.38 20.18 7.97
N LEU A 117 -12.04 20.71 6.79
CA LEU A 117 -12.90 21.64 6.05
C LEU A 117 -14.24 21.01 5.68
N LEU A 118 -14.27 19.75 5.28
CA LEU A 118 -15.52 19.01 4.99
C LEU A 118 -16.41 18.87 6.22
N VAL A 119 -15.82 18.57 7.38
CA VAL A 119 -16.55 18.44 8.64
C VAL A 119 -17.08 19.80 9.11
N GLU A 120 -16.23 20.82 9.14
CA GLU A 120 -16.63 22.19 9.53
C GLU A 120 -17.69 22.79 8.58
N GLY A 121 -17.60 22.45 7.29
CA GLY A 121 -18.56 22.83 6.28
C GLY A 121 -19.86 22.05 6.30
N ASP A 122 -20.00 21.06 7.19
CA ASP A 122 -21.16 20.16 7.30
C ASP A 122 -21.50 19.49 5.95
N GLN A 123 -20.45 19.08 5.18
CA GLN A 123 -20.59 18.57 3.81
C GLN A 123 -20.63 17.04 3.73
N ILE A 124 -20.23 16.32 4.77
CA ILE A 124 -20.11 14.86 4.79
C ILE A 124 -21.02 14.22 5.86
N ALA A 125 -21.29 12.94 5.67
CA ALA A 125 -22.19 12.15 6.50
C ALA A 125 -21.50 11.62 7.75
N ASP A 126 -22.25 11.46 8.83
CA ASP A 126 -21.89 10.68 10.02
C ASP A 126 -22.00 9.18 9.67
N LEU A 127 -20.91 8.45 9.80
CA LEU A 127 -20.80 7.03 9.46
C LEU A 127 -20.79 6.11 10.70
N THR A 128 -21.08 6.65 11.89
CA THR A 128 -20.98 5.89 13.16
C THR A 128 -21.89 4.65 13.13
N GLU A 129 -23.16 4.84 12.84
CA GLU A 129 -24.12 3.74 12.84
C GLU A 129 -23.86 2.75 11.70
N VAL A 130 -23.52 3.24 10.51
CA VAL A 130 -23.25 2.37 9.37
C VAL A 130 -21.98 1.54 9.56
N TYR A 131 -20.95 2.07 10.25
CA TYR A 131 -19.78 1.29 10.60
C TYR A 131 -20.13 0.15 11.57
N GLU A 132 -20.89 0.44 12.62
CA GLU A 132 -21.30 -0.57 13.60
C GLU A 132 -22.12 -1.70 12.98
N ASN A 133 -23.00 -1.37 12.03
CA ASN A 133 -23.91 -2.34 11.42
C ASN A 133 -23.28 -3.08 10.23
N CYS A 134 -22.50 -2.39 9.40
CA CYS A 134 -22.07 -2.91 8.08
C CYS A 134 -20.59 -3.27 8.01
N ALA A 135 -19.78 -2.98 9.03
CA ALA A 135 -18.45 -3.56 9.12
C ALA A 135 -18.55 -5.03 9.58
N SER A 136 -17.91 -5.94 8.84
CA SER A 136 -17.79 -7.33 9.28
C SER A 136 -16.94 -7.44 10.54
N GLU A 137 -17.02 -8.57 11.24
CA GLU A 137 -16.19 -8.80 12.42
C GLU A 137 -14.70 -8.74 12.08
N THR A 138 -14.29 -9.28 10.93
CA THR A 138 -12.91 -9.20 10.44
C THR A 138 -12.47 -7.74 10.24
N ILE A 139 -13.32 -6.90 9.62
CA ILE A 139 -13.02 -5.47 9.44
C ILE A 139 -12.85 -4.78 10.80
N LYS A 140 -13.72 -5.07 11.77
CA LYS A 140 -13.60 -4.54 13.14
C LYS A 140 -12.31 -5.02 13.81
N GLU A 141 -11.92 -6.28 13.65
CA GLU A 141 -10.66 -6.83 14.17
C GLU A 141 -9.43 -6.16 13.54
N ILE A 142 -9.48 -5.91 12.21
CA ILE A 142 -8.42 -5.18 11.49
C ILE A 142 -8.23 -3.80 12.13
N TYR A 143 -9.27 -3.01 12.24
CA TYR A 143 -9.18 -1.67 12.83
C TYR A 143 -8.75 -1.72 14.30
N ASN A 144 -9.25 -2.68 15.08
CA ASN A 144 -8.85 -2.87 16.47
C ASN A 144 -7.35 -3.22 16.64
N SER A 145 -6.71 -3.81 15.61
CA SER A 145 -5.28 -4.12 15.64
C SER A 145 -4.38 -2.88 15.75
N TYR A 146 -4.92 -1.70 15.39
CA TYR A 146 -4.26 -0.40 15.51
C TYR A 146 -4.55 0.30 16.85
N GLY A 147 -5.42 -0.27 17.68
CA GLY A 147 -5.94 0.38 18.88
C GLY A 147 -6.76 1.63 18.56
N ASP A 148 -7.00 2.46 19.58
CA ASP A 148 -7.83 3.68 19.41
C ASP A 148 -7.24 4.72 18.46
N SER A 149 -5.96 4.60 18.12
CA SER A 149 -5.25 5.62 17.34
C SER A 149 -5.75 5.77 15.91
N ILE A 150 -6.26 4.69 15.29
CA ILE A 150 -6.70 4.70 13.89
C ILE A 150 -7.91 5.64 13.67
N PHE A 151 -8.80 5.73 14.64
CA PHE A 151 -10.00 6.57 14.53
C PHE A 151 -9.80 8.00 15.03
N ASN A 152 -8.69 8.32 15.72
CA ASN A 152 -8.49 9.63 16.33
C ASN A 152 -8.64 10.80 15.34
N ASN A 153 -8.19 10.62 14.09
CA ASN A 153 -8.23 11.66 13.08
C ASN A 153 -9.61 11.80 12.37
N VAL A 154 -10.50 10.86 12.56
CA VAL A 154 -11.80 10.81 11.87
C VAL A 154 -13.00 10.93 12.80
N MET A 155 -12.76 10.98 14.12
CA MET A 155 -13.78 11.21 15.14
C MET A 155 -13.89 12.70 15.44
N PHE A 156 -15.06 13.30 15.16
CA PHE A 156 -15.40 14.68 15.45
C PHE A 156 -16.66 14.73 16.29
N ASP A 157 -16.59 15.32 17.46
CA ASP A 157 -17.71 15.41 18.42
C ASP A 157 -18.41 14.06 18.71
N GLY A 158 -17.61 12.99 18.77
CA GLY A 158 -18.08 11.63 19.02
C GLY A 158 -18.71 10.93 17.82
N LYS A 159 -18.57 11.48 16.61
CA LYS A 159 -19.10 10.96 15.35
C LYS A 159 -17.96 10.51 14.45
N LEU A 160 -18.13 9.38 13.82
CA LEU A 160 -17.21 8.86 12.79
C LEU A 160 -17.51 9.56 11.45
N MET A 161 -16.72 10.55 11.08
CA MET A 161 -16.98 11.39 9.91
C MET A 161 -16.34 10.87 8.62
N ALA A 162 -15.43 9.90 8.72
CA ALA A 162 -14.81 9.23 7.58
C ALA A 162 -14.32 7.84 7.97
N ILE A 163 -14.12 6.96 6.98
CA ILE A 163 -13.45 5.66 7.19
C ILE A 163 -11.96 5.86 6.83
N PRO A 164 -11.03 5.69 7.78
CA PRO A 164 -9.61 5.81 7.50
C PRO A 164 -9.09 4.59 6.74
N GLU A 165 -8.12 4.80 5.85
CA GLU A 165 -7.27 3.71 5.37
C GLU A 165 -6.45 3.14 6.53
N THR A 166 -6.02 1.90 6.43
CA THR A 166 -5.03 1.35 7.35
C THR A 166 -3.64 1.41 6.71
N ASN A 167 -2.65 1.81 7.51
CA ASN A 167 -1.26 1.83 7.12
C ASN A 167 -0.51 0.74 7.90
N ILE A 168 -0.22 -0.36 7.23
CA ILE A 168 0.50 -1.49 7.84
C ILE A 168 1.87 -1.06 8.36
N SER A 169 2.36 -1.71 9.39
CA SER A 169 3.70 -1.41 9.94
C SER A 169 4.78 -1.97 9.01
N ASP A 170 5.30 -1.12 8.13
CA ASP A 170 6.30 -1.49 7.12
C ASP A 170 7.72 -1.63 7.68
N GLY A 171 7.95 -1.21 8.92
CA GLY A 171 9.29 -1.16 9.48
C GLY A 171 10.13 0.00 8.92
N PRO A 172 11.44 0.02 9.23
CA PRO A 172 12.37 1.03 8.73
C PRO A 172 12.75 0.76 7.27
N ASN A 173 13.24 1.79 6.58
CA ASN A 173 13.96 1.57 5.34
C ASN A 173 15.18 0.67 5.54
N LEU A 174 15.39 -0.24 4.62
CA LEU A 174 16.53 -1.14 4.57
C LEU A 174 17.60 -0.57 3.63
N LEU A 175 18.86 -0.92 3.85
CA LEU A 175 19.90 -0.69 2.86
C LEU A 175 19.81 -1.80 1.80
N TRP A 176 19.38 -1.45 0.60
CA TRP A 176 19.46 -2.30 -0.58
C TRP A 176 20.82 -2.15 -1.21
N LEU A 177 21.53 -3.28 -1.40
CA LEU A 177 22.93 -3.30 -1.80
C LEU A 177 23.22 -4.39 -2.83
N ARG A 178 24.05 -4.07 -3.82
CA ARG A 178 24.61 -5.02 -4.79
C ARG A 178 25.56 -5.99 -4.08
N LYS A 179 25.04 -7.16 -3.72
CA LYS A 179 25.77 -8.21 -3.03
C LYS A 179 26.93 -8.76 -3.88
N ASP A 180 26.70 -8.92 -5.17
CA ASP A 180 27.71 -9.34 -6.12
C ASP A 180 28.90 -8.34 -6.19
N TRP A 181 28.64 -7.03 -6.08
CA TRP A 181 29.71 -6.02 -5.97
C TRP A 181 30.47 -6.13 -4.65
N LEU A 182 29.72 -6.36 -3.56
CA LEU A 182 30.31 -6.56 -2.24
C LEU A 182 31.27 -7.73 -2.25
N ASP A 183 30.86 -8.88 -2.82
CA ASP A 183 31.66 -10.10 -2.91
C ASP A 183 32.87 -9.93 -3.83
N ALA A 184 32.67 -9.29 -4.99
CA ALA A 184 33.75 -9.00 -5.92
C ALA A 184 34.91 -8.16 -5.29
N LEU A 185 34.55 -7.29 -4.33
CA LEU A 185 35.50 -6.45 -3.60
C LEU A 185 36.02 -7.11 -2.29
N GLY A 186 35.47 -8.27 -1.92
CA GLY A 186 35.83 -8.97 -0.67
C GLY A 186 35.47 -8.22 0.59
N LEU A 187 34.36 -7.43 0.56
CA LEU A 187 33.91 -6.64 1.68
C LEU A 187 32.87 -7.42 2.54
N PRO A 188 32.85 -7.21 3.87
CA PRO A 188 31.87 -7.83 4.74
C PRO A 188 30.48 -7.19 4.55
N GLU A 189 29.43 -7.92 4.94
CA GLU A 189 28.07 -7.40 4.97
C GLU A 189 27.92 -6.26 6.00
N PRO A 190 27.17 -5.19 5.65
CA PRO A 190 27.02 -4.02 6.52
C PRO A 190 26.11 -4.28 7.69
N LYS A 191 26.40 -3.65 8.83
CA LYS A 191 25.57 -3.65 10.04
C LYS A 191 25.34 -2.24 10.60
N THR A 192 26.27 -1.35 10.32
CA THR A 192 26.33 0.02 10.86
C THR A 192 26.46 1.06 9.75
N LEU A 193 26.23 2.34 10.07
CA LEU A 193 26.47 3.44 9.13
C LEU A 193 27.97 3.57 8.76
N GLU A 194 28.89 3.14 9.60
CA GLU A 194 30.33 3.12 9.29
C GLU A 194 30.66 2.06 8.23
N ASP A 195 30.00 0.90 8.29
CA ASP A 195 30.11 -0.11 7.25
C ASP A 195 29.56 0.39 5.92
N VAL A 196 28.38 1.08 5.95
CA VAL A 196 27.78 1.71 4.75
C VAL A 196 28.76 2.70 4.13
N GLU A 197 29.37 3.59 4.95
CA GLU A 197 30.39 4.55 4.49
C GLU A 197 31.55 3.85 3.78
N THR A 198 32.08 2.79 4.38
CA THR A 198 33.21 2.02 3.86
C THR A 198 32.86 1.35 2.53
N ILE A 199 31.72 0.68 2.46
CA ILE A 199 31.26 -0.07 1.28
C ILE A 199 30.95 0.88 0.12
N VAL A 200 30.15 1.91 0.34
CA VAL A 200 29.78 2.85 -0.73
C VAL A 200 31.00 3.60 -1.25
N LYS A 201 31.93 3.96 -0.38
CA LYS A 201 33.22 4.54 -0.79
C LYS A 201 33.99 3.59 -1.71
N ALA A 202 34.07 2.31 -1.36
CA ALA A 202 34.74 1.32 -2.19
C ALA A 202 34.03 1.13 -3.55
N PHE A 203 32.70 1.17 -3.60
CA PHE A 203 31.94 1.11 -4.86
C PHE A 203 32.26 2.31 -5.75
N VAL A 204 32.29 3.52 -5.20
CA VAL A 204 32.64 4.75 -5.93
C VAL A 204 34.08 4.74 -6.43
N GLU A 205 35.06 4.24 -5.64
CA GLU A 205 36.46 4.23 -5.99
C GLU A 205 36.87 3.09 -6.97
N LYS A 206 36.14 1.96 -6.93
CA LYS A 206 36.49 0.75 -7.67
C LYS A 206 35.63 0.48 -8.89
N HIS A 207 34.46 1.12 -8.97
CA HIS A 207 33.53 0.97 -10.10
C HIS A 207 33.24 -0.49 -10.47
N PRO A 208 32.68 -1.31 -9.55
CA PRO A 208 32.53 -2.75 -9.78
C PRO A 208 31.42 -3.08 -10.79
N GLY A 209 30.55 -2.12 -11.15
CA GLY A 209 29.50 -2.29 -12.15
C GLY A 209 30.04 -2.44 -13.57
N THR A 210 29.19 -2.96 -14.46
CA THR A 210 29.52 -3.13 -15.88
C THR A 210 29.25 -1.88 -16.71
N ALA A 211 28.52 -0.91 -16.16
CA ALA A 211 28.18 0.34 -16.84
C ALA A 211 29.42 1.16 -17.19
N ALA A 212 29.43 1.75 -18.35
CA ALA A 212 30.45 2.73 -18.72
C ALA A 212 30.27 4.02 -17.90
N GLY A 213 31.37 4.48 -17.28
CA GLY A 213 31.38 5.72 -16.51
C GLY A 213 31.63 5.53 -15.03
N GLU A 214 31.37 6.56 -14.25
CA GLU A 214 31.60 6.59 -12.81
C GLU A 214 30.41 5.97 -12.06
N THR A 215 30.70 5.25 -10.99
CA THR A 215 29.69 4.78 -10.04
C THR A 215 29.28 5.95 -9.15
N THR A 216 27.99 6.19 -9.08
CA THR A 216 27.39 7.16 -8.16
C THR A 216 27.37 6.56 -6.75
N GLY A 217 27.58 7.38 -5.74
CA GLY A 217 27.48 6.96 -4.34
C GLY A 217 26.04 6.60 -3.93
N LEU A 218 25.81 6.62 -2.64
CA LEU A 218 24.46 6.42 -2.08
C LEU A 218 23.50 7.46 -2.67
N ILE A 219 22.48 7.02 -3.36
CA ILE A 219 21.46 7.91 -3.93
C ILE A 219 20.36 8.21 -2.91
N CYS A 220 19.82 9.39 -2.95
CA CYS A 220 18.71 9.78 -2.08
C CYS A 220 17.77 10.80 -2.71
N ASN A 221 16.56 10.85 -2.19
CA ASN A 221 15.56 11.85 -2.57
C ASN A 221 15.93 13.23 -1.99
N THR A 222 15.53 14.31 -2.67
CA THR A 222 15.75 15.70 -2.25
C THR A 222 15.14 16.03 -0.88
N THR A 223 14.06 15.35 -0.50
CA THR A 223 13.37 15.55 0.78
C THR A 223 14.11 14.94 1.97
N LEU A 224 15.07 14.04 1.74
CA LEU A 224 15.86 13.27 2.71
C LEU A 224 15.05 12.36 3.63
N THR A 225 13.93 12.83 4.18
CA THR A 225 13.10 12.10 5.16
C THR A 225 11.63 12.19 4.82
N GLY A 226 10.86 11.17 5.18
CA GLY A 226 9.42 11.11 5.02
C GLY A 226 8.66 12.11 5.91
N GLU A 227 7.45 12.48 5.51
CA GLU A 227 6.60 13.45 6.22
C GLU A 227 5.40 12.78 6.87
N LYS A 228 4.86 11.73 6.25
CA LYS A 228 3.62 11.06 6.69
C LYS A 228 3.88 9.74 7.42
N GLY A 229 5.13 9.51 7.87
CA GLY A 229 5.52 8.23 8.49
C GLY A 229 5.58 7.06 7.50
N TYR A 230 5.58 7.33 6.20
CA TYR A 230 5.65 6.34 5.16
C TYR A 230 7.11 6.10 4.76
N SER A 231 7.49 4.82 4.60
CA SER A 231 8.77 4.46 4.00
C SER A 231 8.64 4.61 2.48
N TYR A 232 9.41 5.54 1.92
CA TYR A 232 9.55 5.69 0.48
C TYR A 232 10.95 5.33 0.04
N GLU A 233 11.12 5.03 -1.24
CA GLU A 233 12.42 4.79 -1.83
C GLU A 233 13.31 6.03 -1.71
N TYR A 234 14.59 5.76 -1.51
CA TYR A 234 15.65 6.76 -1.49
C TYR A 234 15.59 7.76 -0.34
N LEU A 235 14.79 7.50 0.71
CA LEU A 235 14.81 8.30 1.93
C LEU A 235 15.90 7.81 2.88
N VAL A 236 16.57 8.74 3.53
CA VAL A 236 17.67 8.46 4.46
C VAL A 236 17.25 8.56 5.94
N ASP A 237 15.98 8.30 6.23
CA ASP A 237 15.43 8.33 7.59
C ASP A 237 16.23 7.47 8.57
N ILE A 238 16.72 6.31 8.10
CA ILE A 238 17.55 5.42 8.90
C ILE A 238 18.86 6.07 9.35
N VAL A 239 19.42 6.98 8.55
CA VAL A 239 20.61 7.75 8.96
C VAL A 239 20.27 8.66 10.12
N PHE A 240 19.10 9.32 10.10
CA PHE A 240 18.66 10.19 11.19
C PHE A 240 18.33 9.38 12.45
N SER A 241 17.57 8.27 12.31
CA SER A 241 17.16 7.47 13.46
C SER A 241 18.34 6.83 14.20
N ASN A 242 19.43 6.52 13.51
CA ASN A 242 20.67 6.05 14.13
C ASN A 242 21.34 7.08 15.05
N PHE A 243 20.96 8.36 14.94
CA PHE A 243 21.33 9.43 15.88
C PHE A 243 20.21 9.78 16.87
N GLY A 244 19.09 9.03 16.89
CA GLY A 244 17.92 9.37 17.70
C GLY A 244 17.16 10.61 17.18
N ALA A 245 17.35 10.95 15.89
CA ALA A 245 16.73 12.11 15.25
C ALA A 245 15.53 11.68 14.38
N TYR A 246 14.43 12.41 14.48
CA TYR A 246 13.19 12.14 13.75
C TYR A 246 12.64 13.42 13.12
N PRO A 247 13.31 13.95 12.06
CA PRO A 247 12.88 15.19 11.42
C PRO A 247 11.46 15.07 10.87
N LYS A 248 10.74 16.21 10.82
CA LYS A 248 9.35 16.34 10.34
C LYS A 248 8.28 15.67 11.20
N HIS A 249 8.67 14.98 12.26
CA HIS A 249 7.73 14.34 13.20
C HIS A 249 7.63 15.08 14.52
N TRP A 250 6.47 14.97 15.16
CA TRP A 250 6.27 15.37 16.55
C TRP A 250 6.59 14.18 17.45
N ILE A 251 7.53 14.34 18.35
CA ILE A 251 8.04 13.29 19.24
C ILE A 251 7.88 13.69 20.70
N LYS A 252 7.84 12.70 21.59
CA LYS A 252 7.96 12.93 23.04
C LYS A 252 9.43 12.90 23.42
N ASN A 253 9.91 13.96 24.06
CA ASN A 253 11.25 13.97 24.65
C ASN A 253 11.30 13.19 25.97
N ASP A 254 12.48 13.07 26.58
CA ASP A 254 12.68 12.33 27.85
C ASP A 254 11.85 12.88 29.03
N LYS A 255 11.32 14.09 28.92
CA LYS A 255 10.42 14.70 29.91
C LYS A 255 8.94 14.43 29.63
N GLY A 256 8.62 13.74 28.52
CA GLY A 256 7.26 13.49 28.05
C GLY A 256 6.61 14.70 27.35
N GLU A 257 7.37 15.78 27.07
CA GLU A 257 6.89 16.93 26.34
C GLU A 257 6.87 16.64 24.84
N VAL A 258 5.82 17.08 24.14
CA VAL A 258 5.73 16.98 22.68
C VAL A 258 6.59 18.08 22.04
N VAL A 259 7.57 17.68 21.23
CA VAL A 259 8.51 18.58 20.57
C VAL A 259 8.61 18.26 19.08
N TYR A 260 8.91 19.27 18.26
CA TYR A 260 9.10 19.06 16.83
C TYR A 260 10.50 18.49 16.56
N GLY A 261 10.56 17.30 15.96
CA GLY A 261 11.79 16.54 15.77
C GLY A 261 12.84 17.24 14.93
N SER A 262 12.44 18.01 13.91
CA SER A 262 13.40 18.69 13.00
C SER A 262 14.33 19.69 13.70
N VAL A 263 13.94 20.23 14.83
CA VAL A 263 14.74 21.25 15.56
C VAL A 263 15.50 20.66 16.75
N GLN A 264 15.48 19.35 16.92
CA GLN A 264 16.19 18.70 18.01
C GLN A 264 17.72 18.63 17.71
N PRO A 265 18.58 18.67 18.75
CA PRO A 265 20.04 18.67 18.58
C PRO A 265 20.59 17.47 17.81
N GLU A 266 19.96 16.32 17.91
CA GLU A 266 20.34 15.04 17.30
C GLU A 266 20.35 15.14 15.77
N VAL A 267 19.43 15.90 15.17
CA VAL A 267 19.35 16.16 13.73
C VAL A 267 20.67 16.74 13.20
N LYS A 268 21.32 17.60 13.97
CA LYS A 268 22.59 18.18 13.58
C LYS A 268 23.70 17.15 13.41
N ASN A 269 23.68 16.05 14.17
CA ASN A 269 24.67 14.99 14.07
C ASN A 269 24.48 14.16 12.79
N ALA A 270 23.22 13.82 12.47
CA ALA A 270 22.89 13.14 11.21
C ALA A 270 23.27 14.01 9.99
N LEU A 271 22.93 15.31 10.02
CA LEU A 271 23.30 16.24 8.95
C LEU A 271 24.81 16.42 8.80
N LYS A 272 25.59 16.36 9.89
CA LYS A 272 27.07 16.37 9.79
C LYS A 272 27.61 15.14 9.08
N LEU A 273 27.02 13.97 9.33
CA LEU A 273 27.39 12.74 8.64
C LEU A 273 27.06 12.84 7.14
N LEU A 274 25.84 13.20 6.80
CA LEU A 274 25.40 13.40 5.41
C LEU A 274 26.24 14.44 4.68
N ASN A 275 26.58 15.58 5.32
CA ASN A 275 27.46 16.58 4.76
C ASN A 275 28.88 16.04 4.51
N ARG A 276 29.42 15.21 5.42
CA ARG A 276 30.70 14.54 5.22
C ARG A 276 30.63 13.59 4.02
N TRP A 277 29.60 12.76 3.94
CA TRP A 277 29.38 11.85 2.82
C TRP A 277 29.24 12.57 1.48
N TYR A 278 28.52 13.68 1.46
CA TYR A 278 28.39 14.54 0.29
C TYR A 278 29.74 15.06 -0.20
N ASN A 279 30.54 15.64 0.71
CA ASN A 279 31.87 16.17 0.36
C ASN A 279 32.85 15.11 -0.11
N GLN A 280 32.72 13.88 0.38
CA GLN A 280 33.54 12.74 -0.02
C GLN A 280 33.03 11.99 -1.27
N GLY A 281 31.84 12.33 -1.79
CA GLY A 281 31.22 11.66 -2.92
C GLY A 281 30.60 10.30 -2.57
N ILE A 282 30.44 10.00 -1.28
CA ILE A 282 29.71 8.83 -0.78
C ILE A 282 28.22 9.03 -0.95
N LEU A 283 27.70 10.23 -0.66
CA LEU A 283 26.36 10.63 -1.05
C LEU A 283 26.40 11.25 -2.44
N ASP A 284 25.41 10.93 -3.30
CA ASP A 284 25.31 11.49 -4.65
C ASP A 284 25.40 13.03 -4.60
N ARG A 285 26.36 13.59 -5.33
CA ARG A 285 26.59 15.04 -5.37
C ARG A 285 25.51 15.81 -6.09
N ASP A 286 24.76 15.14 -6.95
CA ASP A 286 23.69 15.72 -7.74
C ASP A 286 22.30 15.45 -7.14
N PHE A 287 22.21 14.93 -5.90
CA PHE A 287 20.92 14.50 -5.32
C PHE A 287 19.85 15.58 -5.33
N LEU A 288 20.21 16.86 -5.18
CA LEU A 288 19.27 17.98 -5.24
C LEU A 288 18.68 18.23 -6.63
N LEU A 289 19.27 17.64 -7.67
CA LEU A 289 18.82 17.76 -9.07
C LEU A 289 18.10 16.51 -9.57
N ARG A 290 18.12 15.42 -8.77
CA ARG A 290 17.53 14.15 -9.17
C ARG A 290 16.01 14.18 -9.03
N THR A 291 15.35 13.64 -10.04
CA THR A 291 13.94 13.21 -9.96
C THR A 291 13.87 11.74 -9.62
N SER A 292 12.70 11.24 -9.21
CA SER A 292 12.50 9.79 -8.95
C SER A 292 12.88 8.95 -10.16
N SER A 293 12.53 9.38 -11.38
CA SER A 293 12.92 8.69 -12.62
C SER A 293 14.45 8.62 -12.81
N ASN A 294 15.17 9.70 -12.47
CA ASN A 294 16.64 9.69 -12.56
C ASN A 294 17.28 8.72 -11.53
N LEU A 295 16.68 8.60 -10.33
CA LEU A 295 17.17 7.66 -9.32
C LEU A 295 16.95 6.22 -9.76
N ILE A 296 15.77 5.89 -10.29
CA ILE A 296 15.47 4.58 -10.88
C ILE A 296 16.48 4.27 -12.01
N GLU A 297 16.72 5.23 -12.90
CA GLU A 297 17.65 5.05 -14.02
C GLU A 297 19.09 4.74 -13.56
N LEU A 298 19.56 5.35 -12.48
CA LEU A 298 20.89 5.06 -11.93
C LEU A 298 21.00 3.62 -11.42
N VAL A 299 19.95 3.08 -10.83
CA VAL A 299 19.87 1.70 -10.35
C VAL A 299 19.82 0.74 -11.54
N VAL A 300 18.92 0.97 -12.50
CA VAL A 300 18.73 0.14 -13.69
C VAL A 300 19.98 0.09 -14.57
N GLN A 301 20.67 1.22 -14.74
CA GLN A 301 21.90 1.32 -15.55
C GLN A 301 23.17 0.86 -14.82
N GLU A 302 23.06 0.23 -13.65
CA GLU A 302 24.21 -0.22 -12.85
C GLU A 302 25.19 0.90 -12.45
N LYS A 303 24.71 2.13 -12.38
CA LYS A 303 25.51 3.29 -11.94
C LYS A 303 25.45 3.52 -10.44
N CYS A 304 24.57 2.83 -9.73
CA CYS A 304 24.41 2.87 -8.29
C CYS A 304 24.25 1.45 -7.75
N GLY A 305 25.00 1.14 -6.70
CA GLY A 305 24.96 -0.17 -6.02
C GLY A 305 24.41 -0.13 -4.60
N ALA A 306 23.91 1.02 -4.13
CA ALA A 306 23.41 1.18 -2.77
C ALA A 306 22.36 2.28 -2.65
N PHE A 307 21.24 2.00 -2.02
CA PHE A 307 20.22 2.98 -1.63
C PHE A 307 19.43 2.51 -0.41
N PHE A 308 18.83 3.44 0.32
CA PHE A 308 17.85 3.09 1.32
C PHE A 308 16.46 3.04 0.70
N GLY A 309 15.69 1.99 1.02
CA GLY A 309 14.35 1.79 0.48
C GLY A 309 13.52 0.84 1.34
N PRO A 310 12.20 0.81 1.13
CA PRO A 310 11.27 -0.04 1.87
C PRO A 310 11.44 -1.52 1.50
N TRP A 311 10.74 -2.38 2.23
CA TRP A 311 10.72 -3.82 2.00
C TRP A 311 10.26 -4.20 0.58
N TRP A 312 9.39 -3.39 -0.04
CA TRP A 312 8.87 -3.62 -1.39
C TRP A 312 9.77 -3.09 -2.52
N ALA A 313 11.00 -2.66 -2.23
CA ALA A 313 11.97 -2.26 -3.26
C ALA A 313 12.23 -3.32 -4.36
N PRO A 314 12.10 -4.64 -4.12
CA PRO A 314 12.12 -5.64 -5.19
C PRO A 314 11.09 -5.38 -6.29
N ASN A 315 9.88 -4.90 -5.96
CA ASN A 315 8.84 -4.56 -6.94
C ASN A 315 9.13 -3.24 -7.68
N ASN A 316 9.77 -2.28 -7.03
CA ASN A 316 10.17 -0.99 -7.60
C ASN A 316 11.31 -0.38 -6.74
N PRO A 317 12.52 -0.12 -7.27
CA PRO A 317 12.89 -0.17 -8.69
C PRO A 317 13.59 -1.46 -9.15
N LEU A 318 13.80 -2.42 -8.23
CA LEU A 318 14.74 -3.53 -8.49
C LEU A 318 14.25 -4.51 -9.56
N CYS A 319 12.93 -4.67 -9.75
CA CYS A 319 12.41 -5.49 -10.86
C CYS A 319 12.94 -5.01 -12.22
N ASN A 320 12.97 -3.69 -12.46
CA ASN A 320 13.50 -3.13 -13.70
C ASN A 320 15.02 -3.38 -13.83
N ALA A 321 15.77 -3.27 -12.73
CA ALA A 321 17.20 -3.56 -12.73
C ALA A 321 17.47 -5.04 -13.00
N MET A 322 16.68 -5.94 -12.45
CA MET A 322 16.79 -7.39 -12.68
C MET A 322 16.35 -7.80 -14.10
N GLN A 323 15.43 -7.07 -14.74
CA GLN A 323 15.10 -7.28 -16.15
C GLN A 323 16.27 -6.96 -17.06
N GLU A 324 16.99 -5.86 -16.79
CA GLU A 324 18.17 -5.46 -17.59
C GLU A 324 19.40 -6.34 -17.30
N ASN A 325 19.61 -6.72 -16.04
CA ASN A 325 20.71 -7.60 -15.64
C ASN A 325 20.21 -8.69 -14.65
N PRO A 326 19.74 -9.84 -15.16
CA PRO A 326 19.29 -10.96 -14.33
C PRO A 326 20.38 -11.59 -13.45
N ALA A 327 21.66 -11.28 -13.70
CA ALA A 327 22.78 -11.75 -12.90
C ALA A 327 23.12 -10.82 -11.72
N ALA A 328 22.47 -9.66 -11.62
CA ALA A 328 22.65 -8.77 -10.49
C ALA A 328 22.08 -9.42 -9.21
N GLU A 329 22.78 -9.23 -8.10
CA GLU A 329 22.35 -9.77 -6.81
C GLU A 329 22.12 -8.61 -5.83
N TRP A 330 20.84 -8.30 -5.58
CA TRP A 330 20.44 -7.28 -4.62
C TRP A 330 20.01 -7.93 -3.31
N LYS A 331 20.50 -7.39 -2.18
CA LYS A 331 20.10 -7.84 -0.84
C LYS A 331 19.78 -6.68 0.10
N PRO A 332 18.75 -6.84 0.96
CA PRO A 332 18.45 -5.89 2.01
C PRO A 332 19.29 -6.12 3.26
N TYR A 333 19.67 -5.03 3.92
CA TYR A 333 20.38 -5.06 5.20
C TYR A 333 19.76 -4.07 6.17
N LEU A 334 19.49 -4.52 7.39
CA LEU A 334 19.07 -3.65 8.48
C LEU A 334 20.31 -2.98 9.09
N ILE A 335 20.31 -1.65 9.05
CA ILE A 335 21.41 -0.86 9.62
C ILE A 335 21.04 -0.37 11.00
N SER A 336 21.84 -0.69 12.00
CA SER A 336 21.65 -0.30 13.40
C SER A 336 22.86 0.45 13.95
N THR A 337 22.65 1.19 15.03
CA THR A 337 23.68 2.05 15.62
C THR A 337 24.92 1.28 16.09
N ASP A 338 24.72 0.08 16.65
CA ASP A 338 25.75 -0.74 17.29
C ASP A 338 25.98 -2.09 16.59
N GLY A 339 25.36 -2.30 15.44
CA GLY A 339 25.43 -3.57 14.71
C GLY A 339 24.67 -4.74 15.34
N SER A 340 23.82 -4.47 16.33
CA SER A 340 23.00 -5.50 17.02
C SER A 340 21.86 -6.06 16.15
N GLY A 341 21.51 -5.40 15.05
CA GLY A 341 20.33 -5.70 14.26
C GLY A 341 19.03 -5.14 14.86
N ILE A 342 19.14 -4.28 15.88
CA ILE A 342 17.99 -3.57 16.48
C ILE A 342 18.12 -2.11 16.10
N THR A 343 17.06 -1.56 15.50
CA THR A 343 16.98 -0.14 15.16
C THR A 343 15.68 0.46 15.64
N THR A 344 15.68 1.77 15.80
CA THR A 344 14.48 2.55 16.08
C THR A 344 14.13 3.39 14.86
N TYR A 345 12.84 3.57 14.64
CA TYR A 345 12.32 4.43 13.58
C TYR A 345 11.06 5.13 14.07
N CYS A 346 10.62 6.15 13.37
CA CYS A 346 9.40 6.84 13.73
C CYS A 346 8.19 5.95 13.46
N SER A 347 7.26 5.86 14.40
CA SER A 347 5.98 5.19 14.17
C SER A 347 5.27 5.86 13.00
N GLN A 348 4.74 5.05 12.13
CA GLN A 348 3.93 5.52 11.01
C GLN A 348 2.58 6.01 11.49
N ASN A 349 1.98 6.95 10.76
CA ASN A 349 0.59 7.30 10.97
C ASN A 349 -0.27 6.07 10.59
N PRO A 350 -1.16 5.59 11.46
CA PRO A 350 -1.99 4.41 11.17
C PRO A 350 -2.92 4.57 9.97
N GLY A 351 -3.21 5.80 9.53
CA GLY A 351 -3.93 6.08 8.30
C GLY A 351 -3.80 7.56 7.90
N TYR A 352 -3.74 7.84 6.61
CA TYR A 352 -3.62 9.21 6.08
C TYR A 352 -4.57 9.49 4.91
N LYS A 353 -5.31 8.50 4.42
CA LYS A 353 -6.43 8.66 3.49
C LYS A 353 -7.74 8.36 4.20
N TYR A 354 -8.76 9.07 3.81
CA TYR A 354 -10.06 9.09 4.47
C TYR A 354 -11.14 8.94 3.42
N VAL A 355 -11.95 7.88 3.50
CA VAL A 355 -13.14 7.73 2.66
C VAL A 355 -14.25 8.54 3.27
N VAL A 356 -14.77 9.49 2.52
CA VAL A 356 -15.88 10.35 2.94
C VAL A 356 -17.11 10.12 2.05
N VAL A 357 -18.28 10.27 2.64
CA VAL A 357 -19.57 10.20 1.96
C VAL A 357 -20.24 11.57 2.03
N ARG A 358 -20.71 12.06 0.88
CA ARG A 358 -21.42 13.34 0.78
C ARG A 358 -22.68 13.34 1.66
N LYS A 359 -22.87 14.39 2.45
CA LYS A 359 -24.07 14.56 3.26
C LYS A 359 -25.33 14.50 2.41
N GLY A 360 -26.29 13.69 2.86
CA GLY A 360 -27.58 13.51 2.19
C GLY A 360 -27.56 12.49 1.04
N TYR A 361 -26.45 11.81 0.79
CA TYR A 361 -26.48 10.59 -0.01
C TYR A 361 -27.29 9.51 0.72
N LYS A 362 -28.08 8.71 -0.01
CA LYS A 362 -29.08 7.82 0.61
C LYS A 362 -28.49 6.54 1.20
N HIS A 363 -27.36 6.08 0.68
CA HIS A 363 -26.76 4.79 1.00
C HIS A 363 -25.31 4.93 1.50
N PRO A 364 -25.07 5.67 2.62
CA PRO A 364 -23.71 5.86 3.15
C PRO A 364 -23.07 4.55 3.59
N GLU A 365 -23.86 3.53 3.91
CA GLU A 365 -23.39 2.21 4.33
C GLU A 365 -22.60 1.47 3.24
N LEU A 366 -22.82 1.80 1.96
CA LEU A 366 -22.13 1.10 0.87
C LEU A 366 -20.59 1.19 0.93
N VAL A 367 -20.04 2.26 1.54
CA VAL A 367 -18.56 2.36 1.68
C VAL A 367 -18.02 1.31 2.64
N VAL A 368 -18.71 1.10 3.76
CA VAL A 368 -18.32 0.08 4.76
C VAL A 368 -18.55 -1.33 4.24
N LYS A 369 -19.65 -1.52 3.49
CA LYS A 369 -19.94 -2.81 2.81
C LYS A 369 -18.89 -3.17 1.77
N GLN A 370 -18.36 -2.19 1.02
CA GLN A 370 -17.25 -2.42 0.10
C GLN A 370 -15.99 -2.90 0.84
N LEU A 371 -15.69 -2.33 2.01
CA LEU A 371 -14.58 -2.81 2.82
C LEU A 371 -14.79 -4.26 3.24
N SER A 372 -15.97 -4.58 3.78
CA SER A 372 -16.31 -5.96 4.19
C SER A 372 -16.26 -6.93 3.01
N ALA A 373 -16.75 -6.52 1.84
CA ALA A 373 -16.73 -7.34 0.65
C ALA A 373 -15.32 -7.60 0.10
N LEU A 374 -14.47 -6.57 0.04
CA LEU A 374 -13.17 -6.67 -0.63
C LEU A 374 -12.01 -7.07 0.31
N PHE A 375 -12.08 -6.69 1.61
CA PHE A 375 -11.00 -6.96 2.56
C PHE A 375 -11.30 -8.06 3.58
N ASP A 376 -12.49 -8.66 3.52
CA ASP A 376 -12.85 -9.84 4.28
C ASP A 376 -13.40 -10.94 3.36
N TYR A 377 -14.59 -10.76 2.78
CA TYR A 377 -15.25 -11.82 2.03
C TYR A 377 -14.42 -12.29 0.82
N ALA A 378 -13.95 -11.37 -0.04
CA ALA A 378 -13.14 -11.72 -1.21
C ALA A 378 -11.79 -12.35 -0.85
N MET A 379 -11.18 -11.96 0.28
CA MET A 379 -9.90 -12.51 0.72
C MET A 379 -9.99 -13.99 1.11
N ASN A 380 -11.17 -14.45 1.50
CA ASN A 380 -11.45 -15.81 1.93
C ASN A 380 -12.28 -16.61 0.91
N ASP A 381 -12.76 -15.99 -0.16
CA ASP A 381 -13.51 -16.63 -1.24
C ASP A 381 -12.55 -17.21 -2.29
N LEU A 382 -12.29 -18.51 -2.19
CA LEU A 382 -11.34 -19.21 -3.05
C LEU A 382 -11.91 -19.58 -4.43
N THR A 383 -13.19 -19.34 -4.70
CA THR A 383 -13.85 -19.78 -5.93
C THR A 383 -13.86 -18.72 -7.03
N ASP A 384 -14.04 -17.45 -6.66
CA ASP A 384 -14.27 -16.36 -7.63
C ASP A 384 -13.11 -15.34 -7.68
N THR A 385 -11.98 -15.62 -7.01
CA THR A 385 -10.89 -14.65 -6.83
C THR A 385 -9.67 -14.87 -7.73
N MET A 386 -9.67 -15.88 -8.61
CA MET A 386 -8.53 -16.14 -9.52
C MET A 386 -8.17 -14.92 -10.40
N GLU A 387 -9.18 -14.17 -10.87
CA GLU A 387 -8.94 -12.95 -11.63
C GLU A 387 -8.34 -11.83 -10.75
N MET A 388 -8.72 -11.77 -9.46
CA MET A 388 -8.14 -10.80 -8.51
C MET A 388 -6.66 -11.08 -8.23
N GLU A 389 -6.24 -12.36 -8.18
CA GLU A 389 -4.81 -12.72 -8.03
C GLU A 389 -3.95 -12.10 -9.15
N GLN A 390 -4.45 -12.07 -10.36
CA GLN A 390 -3.76 -11.44 -11.49
C GLN A 390 -3.53 -9.93 -11.27
N TYR A 391 -4.50 -9.25 -10.67
CA TYR A 391 -4.36 -7.82 -10.36
C TYR A 391 -3.28 -7.54 -9.29
N PHE A 392 -3.16 -8.43 -8.30
CA PHE A 392 -2.05 -8.37 -7.34
C PHE A 392 -0.71 -8.58 -8.03
N GLN A 393 -0.57 -9.62 -8.84
CA GLN A 393 0.66 -9.94 -9.57
C GLN A 393 1.08 -8.81 -10.52
N GLN A 394 0.12 -8.13 -11.14
CA GLN A 394 0.37 -6.99 -12.03
C GLN A 394 0.53 -5.66 -11.26
N ASN A 395 0.46 -5.68 -9.94
CA ASN A 395 0.58 -4.50 -9.07
C ASN A 395 -0.40 -3.37 -9.44
N VAL A 396 -1.63 -3.72 -9.81
CA VAL A 396 -2.68 -2.75 -10.18
C VAL A 396 -3.85 -2.78 -9.21
N ASP A 397 -3.90 -3.75 -8.30
CA ASP A 397 -5.03 -3.96 -7.40
C ASP A 397 -5.40 -2.73 -6.56
N PRO A 398 -4.48 -1.99 -5.92
CA PRO A 398 -4.87 -0.88 -5.05
C PRO A 398 -5.64 0.22 -5.77
N THR A 399 -5.30 0.46 -7.05
CA THR A 399 -5.91 1.52 -7.86
C THR A 399 -7.10 1.03 -8.67
N ALA A 400 -7.20 -0.27 -8.97
CA ALA A 400 -8.36 -0.86 -9.66
C ALA A 400 -9.61 -0.93 -8.77
N ARG A 401 -9.45 -1.05 -7.44
CA ARG A 401 -10.58 -0.99 -6.50
C ARG A 401 -11.30 0.36 -6.57
N PRO A 402 -12.63 0.43 -6.42
CA PRO A 402 -13.33 1.72 -6.40
C PRO A 402 -12.76 2.67 -5.36
N LEU A 403 -12.61 2.20 -4.12
CA LEU A 403 -11.95 2.93 -3.05
C LEU A 403 -10.44 2.61 -3.07
N ALA A 404 -9.63 3.58 -3.48
CA ALA A 404 -8.17 3.42 -3.58
C ALA A 404 -7.50 3.56 -2.19
N ILE A 405 -7.87 2.70 -1.27
CA ILE A 405 -7.34 2.58 0.08
C ILE A 405 -6.92 1.15 0.37
N ASN A 406 -6.08 0.96 1.39
CA ASN A 406 -5.75 -0.33 1.96
C ASN A 406 -6.45 -0.52 3.31
N VAL A 407 -6.92 -1.75 3.57
CA VAL A 407 -7.49 -2.14 4.85
C VAL A 407 -6.93 -3.51 5.21
N ASP A 408 -6.00 -3.54 6.17
CA ASP A 408 -5.37 -4.77 6.62
C ASP A 408 -4.88 -4.62 8.07
N TYR A 409 -4.52 -5.73 8.70
CA TYR A 409 -3.98 -5.73 10.06
C TYR A 409 -2.69 -4.91 10.16
N ASN A 410 -2.47 -4.31 11.29
CA ASN A 410 -1.26 -3.54 11.54
C ASN A 410 0.05 -4.35 11.36
N ASN A 411 0.00 -5.66 11.53
CA ASN A 411 1.10 -6.61 11.33
C ASN A 411 0.89 -7.53 10.12
N ALA A 412 0.19 -7.05 9.09
CA ALA A 412 -0.19 -7.85 7.91
C ALA A 412 1.00 -8.55 7.25
N LEU A 413 2.13 -7.86 7.07
CA LEU A 413 3.34 -8.44 6.47
C LEU A 413 3.86 -9.63 7.28
N MET A 414 3.92 -9.50 8.61
CA MET A 414 4.36 -10.60 9.48
C MET A 414 3.39 -11.77 9.42
N ARG A 415 2.08 -11.51 9.41
CA ARG A 415 1.04 -12.55 9.29
C ARG A 415 1.16 -13.30 7.96
N CYS A 416 1.35 -12.57 6.86
CA CYS A 416 1.56 -13.16 5.55
C CYS A 416 2.82 -14.04 5.51
N TYR A 417 3.95 -13.52 5.99
CA TYR A 417 5.20 -14.26 6.08
C TYR A 417 5.07 -15.53 6.92
N GLU A 418 4.51 -15.45 8.14
CA GLU A 418 4.31 -16.59 9.02
C GLU A 418 3.35 -17.62 8.40
N GLY A 419 2.27 -17.17 7.75
CA GLY A 419 1.33 -18.03 7.04
C GLY A 419 1.99 -18.83 5.94
N ILE A 420 2.81 -18.19 5.10
CA ILE A 420 3.59 -18.84 4.05
C ILE A 420 4.60 -19.83 4.63
N GLN A 421 5.36 -19.42 5.66
CA GLN A 421 6.34 -20.29 6.32
C GLN A 421 5.69 -21.54 6.93
N ASP A 422 4.51 -21.41 7.52
CA ASP A 422 3.79 -22.55 8.11
C ASP A 422 3.28 -23.52 7.04
N VAL A 423 2.86 -23.04 5.87
CA VAL A 423 2.52 -23.92 4.73
C VAL A 423 3.77 -24.62 4.21
N MET A 424 4.87 -23.90 4.00
CA MET A 424 6.14 -24.48 3.52
C MET A 424 6.70 -25.54 4.49
N ALA A 425 6.49 -25.33 5.80
CA ALA A 425 6.88 -26.29 6.84
C ALA A 425 5.88 -27.46 7.02
N GLY A 426 4.77 -27.49 6.26
CA GLY A 426 3.72 -28.51 6.37
C GLY A 426 2.88 -28.43 7.65
N LYS A 427 2.90 -27.30 8.35
CA LYS A 427 2.09 -27.08 9.57
C LYS A 427 0.69 -26.55 9.28
N ARG A 428 0.52 -25.88 8.14
CA ARG A 428 -0.72 -25.29 7.65
C ARG A 428 -1.03 -25.82 6.24
N SER A 429 -2.30 -26.03 5.92
CA SER A 429 -2.70 -26.41 4.56
C SER A 429 -2.70 -25.20 3.62
N GLU A 430 -2.28 -25.37 2.36
CA GLU A 430 -2.32 -24.36 1.31
C GLU A 430 -3.74 -23.80 1.10
N ASP A 431 -4.77 -24.62 1.24
CA ASP A 431 -6.18 -24.23 1.08
C ASP A 431 -6.67 -23.19 2.12
N THR A 432 -5.89 -22.97 3.16
CA THR A 432 -6.24 -21.99 4.24
C THR A 432 -5.56 -20.64 4.04
N LEU A 433 -4.78 -20.48 2.98
CA LEU A 433 -4.16 -19.19 2.64
C LEU A 433 -5.21 -18.21 2.12
N THR A 434 -5.10 -16.95 2.57
CA THR A 434 -5.87 -15.86 2.00
C THR A 434 -5.45 -15.59 0.55
N LEU A 435 -6.21 -14.79 -0.18
CA LEU A 435 -5.90 -14.40 -1.56
C LEU A 435 -4.45 -13.87 -1.69
N VAL A 436 -4.06 -12.95 -0.80
CA VAL A 436 -2.72 -12.33 -0.81
C VAL A 436 -1.64 -13.34 -0.43
N GLU A 437 -1.83 -14.09 0.66
CA GLU A 437 -0.89 -15.14 1.08
C GLU A 437 -0.67 -16.17 -0.04
N ARG A 438 -1.73 -16.56 -0.74
CA ARG A 438 -1.67 -17.54 -1.82
C ARG A 438 -0.90 -17.02 -3.02
N ALA A 439 -1.13 -15.77 -3.43
CA ALA A 439 -0.40 -15.14 -4.53
C ALA A 439 1.11 -15.10 -4.26
N TYR A 440 1.51 -14.64 -3.07
CA TYR A 440 2.92 -14.65 -2.66
C TYR A 440 3.50 -16.06 -2.53
N TYR A 441 2.76 -16.97 -1.91
CA TYR A 441 3.21 -18.37 -1.75
C TYR A 441 3.49 -19.06 -3.09
N GLN A 442 2.61 -18.89 -4.07
CA GLN A 442 2.78 -19.48 -5.40
C GLN A 442 4.00 -18.91 -6.11
N SER A 443 4.21 -17.61 -6.06
CA SER A 443 5.39 -16.95 -6.64
C SER A 443 6.68 -17.42 -5.97
N CYS A 444 6.72 -17.43 -4.63
CA CYS A 444 7.87 -17.92 -3.87
C CYS A 444 8.18 -19.40 -4.17
N LYS A 445 7.15 -20.24 -4.19
CA LYS A 445 7.30 -21.67 -4.49
C LYS A 445 7.86 -21.90 -5.89
N LEU A 446 7.32 -21.21 -6.89
CA LEU A 446 7.78 -21.32 -8.27
C LEU A 446 9.25 -20.86 -8.39
N TYR A 447 9.61 -19.75 -7.77
CA TYR A 447 10.99 -19.26 -7.77
C TYR A 447 11.96 -20.23 -7.09
N MET A 448 11.57 -20.86 -5.98
CA MET A 448 12.43 -21.81 -5.27
C MET A 448 12.58 -23.15 -6.01
N GLU A 449 11.53 -23.65 -6.66
CA GLU A 449 11.54 -24.95 -7.34
C GLU A 449 12.13 -24.89 -8.74
N SER A 450 11.97 -23.76 -9.45
CA SER A 450 12.34 -23.63 -10.85
C SER A 450 12.74 -22.18 -11.20
N PRO A 451 13.80 -21.63 -10.59
CA PRO A 451 14.20 -20.23 -10.78
C PRO A 451 14.49 -19.87 -12.24
N GLU A 452 14.90 -20.87 -13.06
CA GLU A 452 15.17 -20.69 -14.49
C GLU A 452 13.90 -20.53 -15.35
N LEU A 453 12.72 -20.84 -14.80
CA LEU A 453 11.43 -20.71 -15.46
C LEU A 453 10.64 -19.48 -14.99
N THR A 454 11.19 -18.75 -14.03
CA THR A 454 10.52 -17.61 -13.39
C THR A 454 10.97 -16.28 -13.98
N GLY A 455 10.11 -15.26 -13.81
CA GLY A 455 10.40 -13.88 -14.14
C GLY A 455 10.87 -13.07 -12.94
N VAL A 456 10.91 -11.77 -13.12
CA VAL A 456 11.29 -10.82 -12.08
C VAL A 456 10.23 -10.67 -10.98
N ASP A 457 8.98 -10.96 -11.31
CA ASP A 457 7.87 -10.84 -10.35
C ASP A 457 7.95 -11.92 -9.26
N GLU A 458 8.27 -13.18 -9.64
CA GLU A 458 8.50 -14.26 -8.70
C GLU A 458 9.77 -14.02 -7.86
N TRP A 459 10.82 -13.48 -8.49
CA TRP A 459 12.02 -13.04 -7.76
C TRP A 459 11.66 -11.95 -6.73
N ALA A 460 10.88 -10.94 -7.12
CA ALA A 460 10.47 -9.86 -6.23
C ALA A 460 9.62 -10.35 -5.06
N ALA A 461 8.70 -11.28 -5.29
CA ALA A 461 7.90 -11.88 -4.24
C ALA A 461 8.73 -12.72 -3.25
N TYR A 462 9.82 -13.34 -3.71
CA TYR A 462 10.72 -14.15 -2.88
C TYR A 462 11.72 -13.31 -2.09
N SER A 463 12.19 -12.18 -2.65
CA SER A 463 13.27 -11.33 -2.10
C SER A 463 12.83 -10.49 -0.92
#